data_78cc81d593dc78b47fc3558bd7f841b5
#
_entry.id   78cc81d593dc78b47fc3558bd7f841b5
#
_cell.length_a   1.000
_cell.length_b   1.000
_cell.length_c   1.000
_cell.angle_alpha   90.00
_cell.angle_beta   90.00
_cell.angle_gamma   90.00
#
_symmetry.space_group_name_H-M   'P 1'
#
loop_
_entity.id
_entity.type
_entity.pdbx_description
1 polymer ?
#
loop_
_entity_poly.entity_id
_entity_poly.type
_entity_poly.pdbx_seq_one_letter_code
_entity_poly.pdbx_strand_id
1 'polypeptide(L)'
;MIKHIAILPFLLFPFAATAKIGEDVIEDAIIATDISFPEIVEAALALSPEREFLKSKNYNASLLASKASNLFSATPILSIHHQNDRFLSHQGLREWEGSIDFPLWMPGQKSASQKKARLSKEEVAAYEKLVILQIHGQVRELLWELKISQMNMDQARKNLELAQEFDFDVNKKIAAGNLPRQNALLSSSDVIERRLALSVAQTEHIHAASAYTALTGLSQMPDNIEEKVIKQELQAIRAPILQLYDARVDFLDAQYRAVRASWESPPTLSLGVKRESGSYFDRNVDSIGIGVSVPLGSTSHAKSKQAEAALLLAEMERERALLEREYSLELHEAEHELEVCEIQLPLTQEHNEMASRNLELSQKAFDIGETDLLDHLKIREQYFTANAAYNQIALECKRAIARYNQTTGVLLP
;
A
#
# COMPACT_ATOMS: atom_id res chain seq x y z
N MET A 1 16.46 47.44 -22.12
CA MET A 1 16.54 46.24 -22.99
C MET A 1 15.30 45.40 -22.74
N ILE A 2 14.36 45.50 -23.64
CA ILE A 2 13.02 44.92 -23.56
C ILE A 2 13.11 43.53 -24.14
N LYS A 3 12.78 42.48 -23.35
CA LYS A 3 12.65 41.10 -23.85
C LYS A 3 11.20 40.82 -24.17
N HIS A 4 10.94 40.52 -25.44
CA HIS A 4 9.65 40.13 -25.98
C HIS A 4 9.17 38.80 -25.35
N ILE A 5 7.97 38.82 -24.81
CA ILE A 5 7.18 37.65 -24.43
C ILE A 5 6.39 37.25 -25.68
N ALA A 6 6.69 36.07 -26.22
CA ALA A 6 5.93 35.47 -27.31
C ALA A 6 4.65 34.85 -26.76
N ILE A 7 3.51 35.36 -27.18
CA ILE A 7 2.17 34.83 -26.92
C ILE A 7 1.92 33.73 -27.96
N LEU A 8 1.77 32.50 -27.48
CA LEU A 8 1.37 31.34 -28.28
C LEU A 8 -0.15 31.35 -28.44
N PRO A 9 -0.73 31.25 -29.65
CA PRO A 9 -2.17 31.22 -29.81
C PRO A 9 -2.76 29.87 -29.37
N PHE A 10 -3.76 29.96 -28.50
CA PHE A 10 -4.58 28.83 -28.03
C PHE A 10 -5.48 28.40 -29.22
N LEU A 11 -5.15 27.27 -29.83
CA LEU A 11 -6.00 26.63 -30.83
C LEU A 11 -7.19 25.98 -30.11
N LEU A 12 -8.35 26.59 -30.21
CA LEU A 12 -9.65 26.04 -29.88
C LEU A 12 -9.95 24.91 -30.89
N PHE A 13 -9.79 23.67 -30.47
CA PHE A 13 -10.40 22.54 -31.16
C PHE A 13 -11.87 22.42 -30.73
N PRO A 14 -12.81 22.34 -31.67
CA PRO A 14 -14.20 22.06 -31.34
C PRO A 14 -14.30 20.56 -30.93
N PHE A 15 -14.50 20.32 -29.65
CA PHE A 15 -14.83 19.00 -29.13
C PHE A 15 -16.30 18.72 -29.42
N ALA A 16 -16.61 18.31 -30.64
CA ALA A 16 -17.88 17.69 -30.99
C ALA A 16 -17.63 16.15 -31.03
N ALA A 17 -17.39 15.55 -29.86
CA ALA A 17 -17.54 14.13 -29.72
C ALA A 17 -18.93 13.87 -29.15
N THR A 18 -19.89 13.62 -30.03
CA THR A 18 -21.09 12.87 -29.67
C THR A 18 -20.63 11.49 -29.27
N ALA A 19 -20.43 11.28 -27.97
CA ALA A 19 -20.27 9.96 -27.42
C ALA A 19 -21.57 9.22 -27.67
N LYS A 20 -21.59 8.36 -28.69
CA LYS A 20 -22.47 7.20 -28.70
C LYS A 20 -22.07 6.41 -27.44
N ILE A 21 -22.86 6.53 -26.39
CA ILE A 21 -22.89 5.55 -25.30
C ILE A 21 -23.59 4.35 -25.94
N GLY A 22 -22.83 3.59 -26.70
CA GLY A 22 -23.26 2.36 -27.34
C GLY A 22 -22.83 1.19 -26.50
N GLU A 23 -23.61 0.18 -26.58
CA GLU A 23 -23.60 -1.15 -25.95
C GLU A 23 -22.26 -1.92 -25.94
N ASP A 24 -21.14 -1.32 -26.35
CA ASP A 24 -19.83 -1.96 -26.54
C ASP A 24 -18.85 -1.83 -25.34
N VAL A 25 -19.29 -1.32 -24.17
CA VAL A 25 -18.42 -1.17 -22.98
C VAL A 25 -18.55 -2.36 -21.99
N ILE A 26 -19.18 -3.45 -22.41
CA ILE A 26 -19.35 -4.65 -21.55
C ILE A 26 -18.25 -5.71 -21.83
N GLU A 27 -17.11 -5.34 -22.42
CA GLU A 27 -16.13 -6.35 -22.83
C GLU A 27 -15.11 -6.76 -21.75
N ASP A 28 -15.13 -6.12 -20.56
CA ASP A 28 -14.32 -6.51 -19.41
C ASP A 28 -15.16 -7.02 -18.21
N ALA A 29 -16.15 -7.86 -18.49
CA ALA A 29 -16.90 -8.51 -17.42
C ALA A 29 -15.96 -9.42 -16.60
N ILE A 30 -15.81 -9.12 -15.31
CA ILE A 30 -15.09 -10.02 -14.40
C ILE A 30 -15.89 -11.33 -14.30
N ILE A 31 -15.25 -12.43 -14.67
CA ILE A 31 -15.89 -13.75 -14.71
C ILE A 31 -15.55 -14.48 -13.40
N ALA A 32 -16.58 -14.96 -12.71
CA ALA A 32 -16.40 -15.84 -11.57
C ALA A 32 -15.85 -17.21 -12.03
N THR A 33 -14.76 -17.65 -11.41
CA THR A 33 -14.05 -18.89 -11.78
C THR A 33 -13.45 -19.57 -10.55
N ASP A 34 -12.90 -20.76 -10.74
CA ASP A 34 -12.16 -21.51 -9.69
C ASP A 34 -10.76 -20.91 -9.38
N ILE A 35 -10.49 -19.66 -9.75
CA ILE A 35 -9.21 -19.02 -9.42
C ILE A 35 -9.02 -18.92 -7.91
N SER A 36 -7.84 -19.28 -7.43
CA SER A 36 -7.51 -19.25 -6.00
C SER A 36 -7.04 -17.87 -5.53
N PHE A 37 -7.26 -17.54 -4.25
CA PHE A 37 -6.74 -16.31 -3.67
C PHE A 37 -5.21 -16.16 -3.80
N PRO A 38 -4.39 -17.21 -3.57
CA PRO A 38 -2.95 -17.11 -3.78
C PRO A 38 -2.55 -16.69 -5.19
N GLU A 39 -3.24 -17.17 -6.23
CA GLU A 39 -2.96 -16.79 -7.64
C GLU A 39 -3.26 -15.30 -7.88
N ILE A 40 -4.33 -14.77 -7.32
CA ILE A 40 -4.68 -13.35 -7.43
C ILE A 40 -3.66 -12.48 -6.70
N VAL A 41 -3.27 -12.87 -5.50
CA VAL A 41 -2.26 -12.16 -4.71
C VAL A 41 -0.90 -12.20 -5.41
N GLU A 42 -0.51 -13.33 -5.99
CA GLU A 42 0.73 -13.44 -6.76
C GLU A 42 0.72 -12.53 -7.99
N ALA A 43 -0.39 -12.47 -8.72
CA ALA A 43 -0.57 -11.56 -9.85
C ALA A 43 -0.45 -10.09 -9.41
N ALA A 44 -1.12 -9.69 -8.32
CA ALA A 44 -1.02 -8.35 -7.75
C ALA A 44 0.41 -8.01 -7.28
N LEU A 45 1.09 -8.95 -6.61
CA LEU A 45 2.50 -8.80 -6.20
C LEU A 45 3.43 -8.64 -7.40
N ALA A 46 3.18 -9.35 -8.50
CA ALA A 46 3.98 -9.26 -9.72
C ALA A 46 3.93 -7.88 -10.36
N LEU A 47 2.78 -7.20 -10.28
CA LEU A 47 2.57 -5.84 -10.79
C LEU A 47 2.93 -4.75 -9.77
N SER A 48 3.10 -5.10 -8.49
CA SER A 48 3.36 -4.14 -7.42
C SER A 48 4.74 -3.48 -7.56
N PRO A 49 4.83 -2.13 -7.45
CA PRO A 49 6.09 -1.41 -7.40
C PRO A 49 6.95 -1.78 -6.18
N GLU A 50 6.34 -2.33 -5.12
CA GLU A 50 7.01 -2.77 -3.91
C GLU A 50 8.04 -3.88 -4.18
N ARG A 51 7.86 -4.65 -5.26
CA ARG A 51 8.80 -5.71 -5.65
C ARG A 51 10.21 -5.17 -5.94
N GLU A 52 10.32 -4.08 -6.70
CA GLU A 52 11.61 -3.45 -7.01
C GLU A 52 12.20 -2.73 -5.79
N PHE A 53 11.36 -2.14 -4.96
CA PHE A 53 11.79 -1.53 -3.72
C PHE A 53 12.35 -2.57 -2.73
N LEU A 54 11.69 -3.72 -2.58
CA LEU A 54 12.19 -4.85 -1.78
C LEU A 54 13.53 -5.39 -2.28
N LYS A 55 13.71 -5.52 -3.60
CA LYS A 55 15.02 -5.90 -4.19
C LYS A 55 16.11 -4.90 -3.80
N SER A 56 15.82 -3.61 -3.89
CA SER A 56 16.75 -2.54 -3.51
C SER A 56 17.10 -2.56 -2.03
N LYS A 57 16.12 -2.79 -1.15
CA LYS A 57 16.33 -2.96 0.29
C LYS A 57 17.21 -4.19 0.60
N ASN A 58 16.91 -5.34 -0.02
CA ASN A 58 17.70 -6.56 0.12
C ASN A 58 19.15 -6.36 -0.35
N TYR A 59 19.34 -5.68 -1.48
CA TYR A 59 20.66 -5.35 -1.99
C TYR A 59 21.43 -4.46 -1.00
N ASN A 60 20.81 -3.41 -0.45
CA ASN A 60 21.43 -2.55 0.56
C ASN A 60 21.82 -3.34 1.83
N ALA A 61 20.92 -4.19 2.34
CA ALA A 61 21.22 -5.05 3.50
C ALA A 61 22.38 -6.03 3.24
N SER A 62 22.49 -6.56 2.02
CA SER A 62 23.60 -7.42 1.59
C SER A 62 24.94 -6.67 1.55
N LEU A 63 24.94 -5.42 1.05
CA LEU A 63 26.13 -4.56 1.04
C LEU A 63 26.57 -4.17 2.44
N LEU A 64 25.64 -3.90 3.36
CA LEU A 64 25.97 -3.66 4.77
C LEU A 64 26.65 -4.89 5.39
N ALA A 65 26.15 -6.08 5.09
CA ALA A 65 26.75 -7.33 5.57
C ALA A 65 28.16 -7.56 4.96
N SER A 66 28.33 -7.32 3.68
CA SER A 66 29.62 -7.39 3.00
C SER A 66 30.62 -6.41 3.62
N LYS A 67 30.23 -5.15 3.81
CA LYS A 67 31.06 -4.14 4.46
C LYS A 67 31.48 -4.56 5.88
N ALA A 68 30.56 -5.11 6.66
CA ALA A 68 30.83 -5.54 8.04
C ALA A 68 31.73 -6.79 8.13
N SER A 69 31.83 -7.58 7.05
CA SER A 69 32.71 -8.74 6.95
C SER A 69 34.14 -8.41 6.56
N ASN A 70 34.39 -7.23 5.97
CA ASN A 70 35.70 -6.82 5.47
C ASN A 70 36.77 -6.87 6.56
N LEU A 71 38.01 -7.15 6.15
CA LEU A 71 39.16 -7.15 7.04
C LEU A 71 39.46 -5.75 7.58
N PHE A 72 39.33 -4.73 6.73
CA PHE A 72 39.60 -3.32 7.03
C PHE A 72 38.32 -2.52 7.18
N SER A 73 38.36 -1.41 7.92
CA SER A 73 37.19 -0.57 8.18
C SER A 73 36.75 0.27 6.97
N ALA A 74 37.68 0.54 6.04
CA ALA A 74 37.46 1.20 4.77
C ALA A 74 38.40 0.64 3.70
N THR A 75 38.30 1.14 2.47
CA THR A 75 39.16 0.73 1.35
C THR A 75 40.61 1.15 1.61
N PRO A 76 41.60 0.24 1.45
CA PRO A 76 43.02 0.60 1.47
C PRO A 76 43.34 1.64 0.40
N ILE A 77 44.25 2.57 0.74
CA ILE A 77 44.64 3.67 -0.11
C ILE A 77 46.10 3.45 -0.53
N LEU A 78 46.35 3.42 -1.84
CA LEU A 78 47.70 3.45 -2.42
C LEU A 78 48.10 4.92 -2.63
N SER A 79 49.21 5.32 -2.05
CA SER A 79 49.82 6.65 -2.23
C SER A 79 51.16 6.53 -2.90
N ILE A 80 51.40 7.38 -3.87
CA ILE A 80 52.71 7.52 -4.53
C ILE A 80 53.11 8.98 -4.43
N HIS A 81 54.25 9.24 -3.83
CA HIS A 81 54.82 10.58 -3.66
C HIS A 81 56.18 10.67 -4.39
N HIS A 82 56.38 11.79 -5.06
CA HIS A 82 57.65 12.12 -5.66
C HIS A 82 58.07 13.53 -5.30
N GLN A 83 59.27 13.68 -4.75
CA GLN A 83 59.84 14.96 -4.41
C GLN A 83 61.19 15.11 -5.12
N ASN A 84 61.46 16.31 -5.63
CA ASN A 84 62.77 16.69 -6.15
C ASN A 84 62.98 18.19 -5.95
N ASP A 85 64.27 18.64 -6.01
CA ASP A 85 64.67 20.02 -5.81
C ASP A 85 65.03 20.73 -7.13
N ARG A 86 64.67 20.13 -8.28
CA ARG A 86 65.11 20.60 -9.61
C ARG A 86 64.74 22.06 -9.93
N PHE A 87 63.69 22.58 -9.35
CA PHE A 87 63.20 23.93 -9.59
C PHE A 87 63.58 24.94 -8.48
N LEU A 88 64.21 24.50 -7.37
CA LEU A 88 64.53 25.32 -6.22
C LEU A 88 66.04 25.34 -5.90
N SER A 89 66.54 24.33 -5.20
CA SER A 89 67.94 24.31 -4.67
C SER A 89 68.95 23.68 -5.62
N HIS A 90 68.58 22.91 -6.60
CA HIS A 90 69.41 22.21 -7.59
C HIS A 90 70.57 21.38 -6.98
N GLN A 91 70.37 20.86 -5.75
CA GLN A 91 71.35 20.04 -5.06
C GLN A 91 71.31 18.56 -5.47
N GLY A 92 70.25 18.15 -6.18
CA GLY A 92 70.06 16.79 -6.72
C GLY A 92 69.22 15.90 -5.82
N LEU A 93 68.43 16.46 -4.88
CA LEU A 93 67.47 15.69 -4.11
C LEU A 93 66.46 15.01 -5.02
N ARG A 94 66.28 13.71 -4.84
CA ARG A 94 65.25 12.87 -5.51
C ARG A 94 64.73 11.89 -4.50
N GLU A 95 63.41 11.91 -4.35
CA GLU A 95 62.71 11.00 -3.47
C GLU A 95 61.48 10.40 -4.17
N TRP A 96 61.33 9.11 -4.05
CA TRP A 96 60.18 8.37 -4.44
C TRP A 96 59.67 7.56 -3.26
N GLU A 97 58.44 7.75 -2.92
CA GLU A 97 57.78 7.03 -1.82
C GLU A 97 56.50 6.39 -2.38
N GLY A 98 56.30 5.12 -2.10
CA GLY A 98 55.07 4.39 -2.38
C GLY A 98 54.59 3.77 -1.08
N SER A 99 53.33 4.03 -0.67
CA SER A 99 52.76 3.44 0.53
C SER A 99 51.36 2.91 0.29
N ILE A 100 50.99 1.91 1.08
CA ILE A 100 49.60 1.42 1.19
C ILE A 100 49.15 1.64 2.61
N ASP A 101 48.06 2.36 2.74
CA ASP A 101 47.41 2.68 4.02
C ASP A 101 46.21 1.77 4.26
N PHE A 102 46.22 1.00 5.33
CA PHE A 102 45.17 0.06 5.73
C PHE A 102 44.37 0.64 6.89
N PRO A 103 43.12 1.11 6.64
CA PRO A 103 42.27 1.62 7.72
C PRO A 103 41.83 0.48 8.64
N LEU A 104 42.09 0.62 9.95
CA LEU A 104 41.83 -0.43 10.94
C LEU A 104 40.46 -0.25 11.61
N TRP A 105 39.88 -1.37 12.02
CA TRP A 105 38.68 -1.34 12.85
C TRP A 105 39.03 -0.90 14.28
N MET A 106 38.21 0.00 14.84
CA MET A 106 38.24 0.32 16.25
C MET A 106 37.70 -0.83 17.10
N PRO A 107 38.13 -0.98 18.37
CA PRO A 107 37.54 -1.95 19.30
C PRO A 107 36.02 -1.77 19.38
N GLY A 108 35.26 -2.86 19.17
CA GLY A 108 33.80 -2.84 19.19
C GLY A 108 33.12 -2.33 17.90
N GLN A 109 33.82 -1.62 17.02
CA GLN A 109 33.24 -1.07 15.79
C GLN A 109 32.80 -2.16 14.81
N LYS A 110 33.64 -3.20 14.62
CA LYS A 110 33.31 -4.31 13.70
C LYS A 110 32.08 -5.08 14.17
N SER A 111 32.00 -5.41 15.47
CA SER A 111 30.86 -6.12 16.04
C SER A 111 29.57 -5.29 16.00
N ALA A 112 29.64 -3.97 16.23
CA ALA A 112 28.51 -3.07 16.08
C ALA A 112 28.04 -2.99 14.61
N SER A 113 28.97 -2.91 13.63
CA SER A 113 28.67 -2.99 12.21
C SER A 113 28.01 -4.30 11.80
N GLN A 114 28.49 -5.43 12.31
CA GLN A 114 27.89 -6.74 12.07
C GLN A 114 26.47 -6.84 12.65
N LYS A 115 26.26 -6.32 13.89
CA LYS A 115 24.92 -6.28 14.49
C LYS A 115 23.98 -5.42 13.65
N LYS A 116 24.41 -4.22 13.22
CA LYS A 116 23.62 -3.36 12.33
C LYS A 116 23.24 -4.07 11.03
N ALA A 117 24.19 -4.77 10.40
CA ALA A 117 23.95 -5.49 9.16
C ALA A 117 22.95 -6.66 9.33
N ARG A 118 23.01 -7.37 10.46
CA ARG A 118 22.05 -8.42 10.80
C ARG A 118 20.65 -7.85 10.97
N LEU A 119 20.51 -6.80 11.77
CA LEU A 119 19.21 -6.16 12.02
C LEU A 119 18.64 -5.47 10.78
N SER A 120 19.47 -5.02 9.85
CA SER A 120 19.00 -4.56 8.53
C SER A 120 18.30 -5.67 7.74
N LYS A 121 18.80 -6.91 7.79
CA LYS A 121 18.14 -8.05 7.14
C LYS A 121 16.82 -8.41 7.83
N GLU A 122 16.79 -8.33 9.15
CA GLU A 122 15.56 -8.59 9.94
C GLU A 122 14.49 -7.52 9.64
N GLU A 123 14.88 -6.24 9.52
CA GLU A 123 13.98 -5.16 9.11
C GLU A 123 13.41 -5.40 7.70
N VAL A 124 14.24 -5.84 6.74
CA VAL A 124 13.77 -6.14 5.38
C VAL A 124 12.81 -7.32 5.38
N ALA A 125 13.07 -8.37 6.16
CA ALA A 125 12.16 -9.51 6.27
C ALA A 125 10.82 -9.13 6.93
N ALA A 126 10.82 -8.23 7.92
CA ALA A 126 9.59 -7.71 8.51
C ALA A 126 8.82 -6.82 7.52
N TYR A 127 9.53 -6.02 6.73
CA TYR A 127 8.92 -5.21 5.67
C TYR A 127 8.26 -6.07 4.59
N GLU A 128 8.92 -7.14 4.15
CA GLU A 128 8.36 -8.08 3.18
C GLU A 128 7.04 -8.70 3.66
N LYS A 129 6.98 -9.11 4.93
CA LYS A 129 5.74 -9.63 5.53
C LYS A 129 4.61 -8.59 5.53
N LEU A 130 4.95 -7.32 5.83
CA LEU A 130 3.96 -6.25 5.80
C LEU A 130 3.46 -5.99 4.37
N VAL A 131 4.35 -5.96 3.37
CA VAL A 131 3.97 -5.78 1.96
C VAL A 131 3.01 -6.88 1.50
N ILE A 132 3.32 -8.14 1.84
CA ILE A 132 2.44 -9.27 1.53
C ILE A 132 1.06 -9.04 2.16
N LEU A 133 0.99 -8.70 3.45
CA LEU A 133 -0.28 -8.44 4.14
C LEU A 133 -1.04 -7.25 3.52
N GLN A 134 -0.35 -6.19 3.11
CA GLN A 134 -0.98 -5.03 2.46
C GLN A 134 -1.59 -5.40 1.10
N ILE A 135 -0.90 -6.21 0.29
CA ILE A 135 -1.45 -6.69 -0.99
C ILE A 135 -2.67 -7.59 -0.74
N HIS A 136 -2.63 -8.48 0.26
CA HIS A 136 -3.81 -9.25 0.65
C HIS A 136 -4.98 -8.35 1.02
N GLY A 137 -4.72 -7.25 1.77
CA GLY A 137 -5.74 -6.27 2.13
C GLY A 137 -6.34 -5.54 0.93
N GLN A 138 -5.50 -5.11 -0.02
CA GLN A 138 -5.95 -4.46 -1.25
C GLN A 138 -6.80 -5.42 -2.12
N VAL A 139 -6.38 -6.67 -2.25
CA VAL A 139 -7.14 -7.69 -2.98
C VAL A 139 -8.49 -7.95 -2.30
N ARG A 140 -8.52 -8.11 -0.96
CA ARG A 140 -9.77 -8.25 -0.19
C ARG A 140 -10.73 -7.11 -0.46
N GLU A 141 -10.27 -5.88 -0.32
CA GLU A 141 -11.10 -4.69 -0.46
C GLU A 141 -11.73 -4.63 -1.86
N LEU A 142 -10.93 -4.81 -2.91
CA LEU A 142 -11.44 -4.78 -4.28
C LEU A 142 -12.38 -5.93 -4.63
N LEU A 143 -12.15 -7.13 -4.09
CA LEU A 143 -13.08 -8.25 -4.25
C LEU A 143 -14.43 -7.96 -3.59
N TRP A 144 -14.44 -7.36 -2.39
CA TRP A 144 -15.67 -6.97 -1.71
C TRP A 144 -16.37 -5.81 -2.42
N GLU A 145 -15.65 -4.80 -2.90
CA GLU A 145 -16.23 -3.71 -3.71
C GLU A 145 -16.87 -4.25 -4.98
N LEU A 146 -16.21 -5.18 -5.66
CA LEU A 146 -16.73 -5.82 -6.85
C LEU A 146 -18.01 -6.63 -6.54
N LYS A 147 -18.02 -7.38 -5.43
CA LYS A 147 -19.20 -8.16 -5.00
C LYS A 147 -20.39 -7.29 -4.61
N ILE A 148 -20.12 -6.20 -3.89
CA ILE A 148 -21.17 -5.24 -3.48
C ILE A 148 -21.73 -4.50 -4.70
N SER A 149 -20.88 -4.01 -5.60
CA SER A 149 -21.33 -3.33 -6.81
C SER A 149 -22.12 -4.26 -7.74
N GLN A 150 -21.73 -5.52 -7.87
CA GLN A 150 -22.48 -6.53 -8.61
C GLN A 150 -23.89 -6.74 -8.00
N MET A 151 -23.97 -6.90 -6.69
CA MET A 151 -25.25 -7.06 -5.99
C MET A 151 -26.14 -5.83 -6.18
N ASN A 152 -25.60 -4.61 -6.08
CA ASN A 152 -26.35 -3.37 -6.30
C ASN A 152 -26.89 -3.28 -7.74
N MET A 153 -26.07 -3.66 -8.73
CA MET A 153 -26.48 -3.67 -10.13
C MET A 153 -27.61 -4.68 -10.37
N ASP A 154 -27.49 -5.88 -9.83
CA ASP A 154 -28.51 -6.94 -9.96
C ASP A 154 -29.81 -6.54 -9.27
N GLN A 155 -29.73 -5.90 -8.10
CA GLN A 155 -30.90 -5.37 -7.39
C GLN A 155 -31.57 -4.24 -8.19
N ALA A 156 -30.79 -3.30 -8.74
CA ALA A 156 -31.33 -2.22 -9.56
C ALA A 156 -32.00 -2.74 -10.84
N ARG A 157 -31.42 -3.76 -11.47
CA ARG A 157 -32.00 -4.44 -12.64
C ARG A 157 -33.35 -5.06 -12.29
N LYS A 158 -33.41 -5.81 -11.20
CA LYS A 158 -34.65 -6.43 -10.72
C LYS A 158 -35.72 -5.40 -10.37
N ASN A 159 -35.34 -4.30 -9.73
CA ASN A 159 -36.26 -3.22 -9.42
C ASN A 159 -36.81 -2.55 -10.70
N LEU A 160 -36.00 -2.39 -11.74
CA LEU A 160 -36.45 -1.89 -13.03
C LEU A 160 -37.43 -2.86 -13.72
N GLU A 161 -37.18 -4.16 -13.73
CA GLU A 161 -38.05 -5.18 -14.24
C GLU A 161 -39.43 -5.11 -13.57
N LEU A 162 -39.47 -5.09 -12.24
CA LEU A 162 -40.70 -4.96 -11.45
C LEU A 162 -41.47 -3.66 -11.74
N ALA A 163 -40.73 -2.54 -11.97
CA ALA A 163 -41.37 -1.27 -12.32
C ALA A 163 -41.98 -1.30 -13.74
N GLN A 164 -41.32 -1.96 -14.70
CA GLN A 164 -41.83 -2.12 -16.05
C GLN A 164 -43.07 -3.02 -16.12
N GLU A 165 -43.07 -4.13 -15.38
CA GLU A 165 -44.24 -5.02 -15.27
C GLU A 165 -45.42 -4.23 -14.66
N PHE A 166 -45.20 -3.47 -13.62
CA PHE A 166 -46.22 -2.68 -12.98
C PHE A 166 -46.77 -1.55 -13.89
N ASP A 167 -45.91 -0.83 -14.62
CA ASP A 167 -46.33 0.18 -15.60
C ASP A 167 -47.20 -0.43 -16.69
N PHE A 168 -46.87 -1.63 -17.17
CA PHE A 168 -47.67 -2.39 -18.11
C PHE A 168 -49.09 -2.68 -17.58
N ASP A 169 -49.18 -3.13 -16.30
CA ASP A 169 -50.48 -3.44 -15.66
C ASP A 169 -51.32 -2.17 -15.42
N VAL A 170 -50.69 -1.07 -15.01
CA VAL A 170 -51.35 0.24 -14.86
C VAL A 170 -51.93 0.69 -16.21
N ASN A 171 -51.14 0.63 -17.28
CA ASN A 171 -51.60 1.01 -18.62
C ASN A 171 -52.76 0.15 -19.12
N LYS A 172 -52.76 -1.14 -18.82
CA LYS A 172 -53.87 -2.08 -19.11
C LYS A 172 -55.14 -1.69 -18.32
N LYS A 173 -55.06 -1.35 -17.07
CA LYS A 173 -56.19 -0.87 -16.24
C LYS A 173 -56.74 0.46 -16.76
N ILE A 174 -55.89 1.36 -17.24
CA ILE A 174 -56.29 2.64 -17.84
C ILE A 174 -57.04 2.41 -19.16
N ALA A 175 -56.55 1.49 -20.02
CA ALA A 175 -57.20 1.13 -21.26
C ALA A 175 -58.60 0.51 -21.02
N ALA A 176 -58.78 -0.21 -19.93
CA ALA A 176 -60.08 -0.75 -19.48
C ALA A 176 -60.99 0.28 -18.82
N GLY A 177 -60.54 1.54 -18.61
CA GLY A 177 -61.32 2.61 -17.95
C GLY A 177 -61.34 2.54 -16.43
N ASN A 178 -60.56 1.66 -15.82
CA ASN A 178 -60.50 1.43 -14.36
C ASN A 178 -59.60 2.41 -13.60
N LEU A 179 -58.71 3.11 -14.30
CA LEU A 179 -57.80 4.11 -13.73
C LEU A 179 -57.78 5.41 -14.52
N PRO A 180 -57.55 6.59 -13.89
CA PRO A 180 -57.34 7.84 -14.55
C PRO A 180 -56.06 7.87 -15.39
N ARG A 181 -56.09 8.60 -16.50
CA ARG A 181 -54.90 8.74 -17.43
C ARG A 181 -53.66 9.33 -16.77
N GLN A 182 -53.82 10.18 -15.75
CA GLN A 182 -52.68 10.74 -15.02
C GLN A 182 -51.80 9.66 -14.34
N ASN A 183 -52.37 8.51 -14.02
CA ASN A 183 -51.66 7.37 -13.40
C ASN A 183 -50.59 6.78 -14.31
N ALA A 184 -50.76 6.86 -15.64
CA ALA A 184 -49.71 6.46 -16.57
C ALA A 184 -48.43 7.31 -16.42
N LEU A 185 -48.55 8.60 -16.16
CA LEU A 185 -47.37 9.46 -15.95
C LEU A 185 -46.63 9.11 -14.67
N LEU A 186 -47.33 8.70 -13.60
CA LEU A 186 -46.72 8.29 -12.33
C LEU A 186 -45.96 6.97 -12.49
N SER A 187 -46.60 5.95 -13.12
CA SER A 187 -45.93 4.64 -13.33
C SER A 187 -44.77 4.74 -14.30
N SER A 188 -44.89 5.52 -15.36
CA SER A 188 -43.78 5.76 -16.29
C SER A 188 -42.62 6.56 -15.67
N SER A 189 -42.91 7.51 -14.75
CA SER A 189 -41.87 8.23 -14.00
C SER A 189 -41.05 7.29 -13.12
N ASP A 190 -41.72 6.36 -12.43
CA ASP A 190 -41.02 5.34 -11.63
C ASP A 190 -40.11 4.44 -12.49
N VAL A 191 -40.56 4.02 -13.67
CA VAL A 191 -39.69 3.27 -14.61
C VAL A 191 -38.44 4.06 -14.98
N ILE A 192 -38.57 5.37 -15.23
CA ILE A 192 -37.42 6.24 -15.55
C ILE A 192 -36.46 6.34 -14.36
N GLU A 193 -36.98 6.50 -13.14
CA GLU A 193 -36.16 6.53 -11.91
C GLU A 193 -35.39 5.22 -11.71
N ARG A 194 -36.01 4.05 -11.91
CA ARG A 194 -35.33 2.76 -11.82
C ARG A 194 -34.28 2.56 -12.91
N ARG A 195 -34.54 3.08 -14.11
CA ARG A 195 -33.57 3.05 -15.21
C ARG A 195 -32.35 3.91 -14.90
N LEU A 196 -32.54 5.09 -14.30
CA LEU A 196 -31.43 5.93 -13.84
C LEU A 196 -30.63 5.22 -12.72
N ALA A 197 -31.32 4.62 -11.75
CA ALA A 197 -30.65 3.86 -10.69
C ALA A 197 -29.81 2.68 -11.23
N LEU A 198 -30.33 1.94 -12.23
CA LEU A 198 -29.56 0.88 -12.89
C LEU A 198 -28.34 1.43 -13.61
N SER A 199 -28.46 2.57 -14.32
CA SER A 199 -27.32 3.19 -15.01
C SER A 199 -26.20 3.60 -14.03
N VAL A 200 -26.55 4.14 -12.86
CA VAL A 200 -25.59 4.47 -11.81
C VAL A 200 -24.89 3.19 -11.29
N ALA A 201 -25.68 2.16 -10.94
CA ALA A 201 -25.12 0.92 -10.41
C ALA A 201 -24.23 0.18 -11.44
N GLN A 202 -24.57 0.23 -12.74
CA GLN A 202 -23.72 -0.29 -13.81
C GLN A 202 -22.38 0.44 -13.87
N THR A 203 -22.39 1.76 -13.76
CA THR A 203 -21.17 2.57 -13.78
C THR A 203 -20.27 2.25 -12.57
N GLU A 204 -20.85 2.12 -11.37
CA GLU A 204 -20.11 1.74 -10.16
C GLU A 204 -19.48 0.34 -10.29
N HIS A 205 -20.22 -0.61 -10.86
CA HIS A 205 -19.68 -1.95 -11.12
C HIS A 205 -18.51 -1.94 -12.12
N ILE A 206 -18.60 -1.16 -13.20
CA ILE A 206 -17.50 -0.98 -14.16
C ILE A 206 -16.28 -0.37 -13.48
N HIS A 207 -16.45 0.61 -12.59
CA HIS A 207 -15.34 1.20 -11.83
C HIS A 207 -14.69 0.18 -10.90
N ALA A 208 -15.47 -0.61 -10.18
CA ALA A 208 -14.95 -1.67 -9.32
C ALA A 208 -14.18 -2.75 -10.12
N ALA A 209 -14.70 -3.16 -11.28
CA ALA A 209 -14.04 -4.10 -12.18
C ALA A 209 -12.72 -3.55 -12.72
N SER A 210 -12.71 -2.26 -13.13
CA SER A 210 -11.50 -1.60 -13.62
C SER A 210 -10.44 -1.47 -12.53
N ALA A 211 -10.83 -1.16 -11.28
CA ALA A 211 -9.91 -1.08 -10.15
C ALA A 211 -9.29 -2.45 -9.83
N TYR A 212 -10.09 -3.52 -9.83
CA TYR A 212 -9.61 -4.88 -9.64
C TYR A 212 -8.62 -5.30 -10.72
N THR A 213 -8.95 -5.07 -12.00
CA THR A 213 -8.07 -5.37 -13.14
C THR A 213 -6.78 -4.54 -13.09
N ALA A 214 -6.84 -3.28 -12.67
CA ALA A 214 -5.65 -2.43 -12.53
C ALA A 214 -4.68 -2.94 -11.46
N LEU A 215 -5.18 -3.52 -10.36
CA LEU A 215 -4.33 -4.09 -9.30
C LEU A 215 -3.77 -5.46 -9.69
N THR A 216 -4.62 -6.33 -10.26
CA THR A 216 -4.30 -7.76 -10.44
C THR A 216 -3.87 -8.12 -11.87
N GLY A 217 -4.26 -7.32 -12.87
CA GLY A 217 -4.15 -7.66 -14.28
C GLY A 217 -5.10 -8.78 -14.73
N LEU A 218 -6.05 -9.18 -13.87
CA LEU A 218 -6.94 -10.31 -14.11
C LEU A 218 -8.36 -9.83 -14.41
N SER A 219 -9.07 -10.60 -15.24
CA SER A 219 -10.51 -10.49 -15.48
C SER A 219 -11.32 -11.64 -14.85
N GLN A 220 -10.74 -12.33 -13.87
CA GLN A 220 -11.31 -13.47 -13.17
C GLN A 220 -11.31 -13.22 -11.68
N MET A 221 -12.38 -13.63 -10.98
CA MET A 221 -12.50 -13.55 -9.53
C MET A 221 -12.95 -14.90 -8.94
N PRO A 222 -12.70 -15.19 -7.66
CA PRO A 222 -13.20 -16.40 -7.02
C PRO A 222 -14.73 -16.36 -6.90
N ASP A 223 -15.38 -17.52 -7.08
CA ASP A 223 -16.83 -17.65 -6.85
C ASP A 223 -17.22 -17.31 -5.42
N ASN A 224 -16.41 -17.75 -4.46
CA ASN A 224 -16.63 -17.51 -3.04
C ASN A 224 -15.47 -16.71 -2.43
N ILE A 225 -15.80 -15.52 -1.92
CA ILE A 225 -14.84 -14.63 -1.22
C ILE A 225 -15.08 -14.55 0.30
N GLU A 226 -16.02 -15.39 0.82
CA GLU A 226 -16.39 -15.34 2.22
C GLU A 226 -15.30 -15.93 3.10
N GLU A 227 -14.95 -15.20 4.13
CA GLU A 227 -14.00 -15.65 5.16
C GLU A 227 -14.73 -15.99 6.47
N LYS A 228 -14.07 -16.77 7.31
CA LYS A 228 -14.51 -17.00 8.70
C LYS A 228 -13.64 -16.17 9.64
N VAL A 229 -14.22 -15.75 10.76
CA VAL A 229 -13.45 -15.07 11.81
C VAL A 229 -12.38 -16.03 12.33
N ILE A 230 -11.13 -15.65 12.17
CA ILE A 230 -9.99 -16.39 12.72
C ILE A 230 -9.53 -15.67 13.98
N LYS A 231 -10.02 -16.16 15.13
CA LYS A 231 -9.55 -15.68 16.44
C LYS A 231 -8.13 -16.22 16.66
N GLN A 232 -7.14 -15.43 16.31
CA GLN A 232 -5.77 -15.71 16.75
C GLN A 232 -5.72 -15.40 18.26
N GLU A 233 -4.93 -16.18 19.00
CA GLU A 233 -4.55 -15.75 20.35
C GLU A 233 -3.73 -14.46 20.19
N LEU A 234 -4.38 -13.31 20.27
CA LEU A 234 -3.85 -11.95 20.03
C LEU A 234 -2.58 -11.63 20.84
N GLN A 235 -2.28 -12.43 21.87
CA GLN A 235 -1.06 -12.32 22.67
C GLN A 235 0.15 -13.06 22.08
N ALA A 236 -0.04 -13.97 21.12
CA ALA A 236 1.04 -14.83 20.62
C ALA A 236 1.72 -14.28 19.35
N ILE A 237 1.00 -13.53 18.51
CA ILE A 237 1.54 -13.01 17.24
C ILE A 237 1.27 -11.52 17.14
N ARG A 238 2.33 -10.72 17.28
CA ARG A 238 2.26 -9.26 17.08
C ARG A 238 1.96 -8.95 15.61
N ALA A 239 1.10 -7.97 15.34
CA ALA A 239 0.74 -7.57 13.98
C ALA A 239 1.98 -7.24 13.11
N PRO A 240 2.02 -7.63 11.83
CA PRO A 240 3.18 -7.42 10.95
C PRO A 240 3.67 -5.98 10.89
N ILE A 241 2.77 -5.01 10.95
CA ILE A 241 3.13 -3.60 10.97
C ILE A 241 3.91 -3.22 12.24
N LEU A 242 3.51 -3.72 13.40
CA LEU A 242 4.21 -3.50 14.67
C LEU A 242 5.56 -4.22 14.68
N GLN A 243 5.62 -5.43 14.10
CA GLN A 243 6.91 -6.17 13.94
C GLN A 243 7.91 -5.36 13.09
N LEU A 244 7.44 -4.72 12.03
CA LEU A 244 8.31 -3.87 11.20
C LEU A 244 8.86 -2.68 11.99
N TYR A 245 8.02 -1.97 12.75
CA TYR A 245 8.46 -0.81 13.52
C TYR A 245 9.40 -1.21 14.67
N ASP A 246 9.18 -2.36 15.30
CA ASP A 246 10.14 -2.94 16.26
C ASP A 246 11.48 -3.21 15.59
N ALA A 247 11.49 -3.86 14.42
CA ALA A 247 12.72 -4.14 13.69
C ALA A 247 13.43 -2.87 13.21
N ARG A 248 12.71 -1.80 12.86
CA ARG A 248 13.26 -0.48 12.53
C ARG A 248 13.92 0.19 13.73
N VAL A 249 13.27 0.15 14.89
CA VAL A 249 13.85 0.68 16.15
C VAL A 249 15.14 -0.07 16.48
N ASP A 250 15.13 -1.39 16.41
CA ASP A 250 16.31 -2.23 16.67
C ASP A 250 17.45 -1.93 15.68
N PHE A 251 17.13 -1.75 14.40
CA PHE A 251 18.10 -1.38 13.37
C PHE A 251 18.73 0.01 13.66
N LEU A 252 17.91 1.00 14.00
CA LEU A 252 18.38 2.36 14.29
C LEU A 252 19.16 2.43 15.62
N ASP A 253 18.80 1.66 16.64
CA ASP A 253 19.63 1.50 17.84
C ASP A 253 21.01 0.91 17.49
N ALA A 254 21.03 -0.14 16.67
CA ALA A 254 22.30 -0.70 16.21
C ALA A 254 23.11 0.28 15.35
N GLN A 255 22.43 1.09 14.53
CA GLN A 255 23.08 2.17 13.78
C GLN A 255 23.68 3.21 14.71
N TYR A 256 22.94 3.68 15.71
CA TYR A 256 23.43 4.61 16.72
C TYR A 256 24.67 4.05 17.44
N ARG A 257 24.62 2.79 17.86
CA ARG A 257 25.78 2.11 18.51
C ARG A 257 26.96 1.98 17.57
N ALA A 258 26.74 1.69 16.28
CA ALA A 258 27.81 1.61 15.28
C ALA A 258 28.47 2.99 15.05
N VAL A 259 27.68 4.06 14.98
CA VAL A 259 28.19 5.45 14.90
C VAL A 259 28.98 5.82 16.15
N ARG A 260 28.48 5.45 17.32
CA ARG A 260 29.16 5.71 18.61
C ARG A 260 30.48 4.97 18.75
N ALA A 261 30.58 3.76 18.18
CA ALA A 261 31.79 2.94 18.19
C ALA A 261 32.80 3.37 17.10
N SER A 262 32.41 4.23 16.15
CA SER A 262 33.28 4.70 15.07
C SER A 262 33.96 6.02 15.42
N TRP A 263 35.17 6.21 14.93
CA TRP A 263 35.84 7.48 14.91
C TRP A 263 35.62 8.17 13.56
N GLU A 264 35.80 9.47 13.50
CA GLU A 264 35.68 10.25 12.27
C GLU A 264 36.68 9.77 11.20
N SER A 265 37.91 9.54 11.60
CA SER A 265 38.95 8.92 10.79
C SER A 265 39.43 7.66 11.52
N PRO A 266 39.46 6.51 10.86
CA PRO A 266 40.00 5.30 11.47
C PRO A 266 41.52 5.41 11.65
N PRO A 267 42.11 4.73 12.66
CA PRO A 267 43.54 4.50 12.67
C PRO A 267 43.97 3.76 11.41
N THR A 268 45.14 4.12 10.90
CA THR A 268 45.69 3.49 9.71
C THR A 268 47.03 2.83 10.01
N LEU A 269 47.24 1.64 9.42
CA LEU A 269 48.52 0.98 9.32
C LEU A 269 49.08 1.27 7.94
N SER A 270 50.23 1.95 7.85
CA SER A 270 50.90 2.28 6.60
C SER A 270 52.09 1.36 6.37
N LEU A 271 52.17 0.77 5.19
CA LEU A 271 53.35 0.01 4.73
C LEU A 271 53.86 0.71 3.48
N GLY A 272 55.16 1.10 3.48
CA GLY A 272 55.73 1.87 2.39
C GLY A 272 57.15 1.45 2.03
N VAL A 273 57.54 1.82 0.82
CA VAL A 273 58.91 1.75 0.34
C VAL A 273 59.32 3.12 -0.12
N LYS A 274 60.57 3.51 0.23
CA LYS A 274 61.10 4.80 -0.10
C LYS A 274 62.47 4.61 -0.75
N ARG A 275 62.70 5.34 -1.85
CA ARG A 275 64.00 5.50 -2.51
C ARG A 275 64.36 6.97 -2.48
N GLU A 276 65.51 7.28 -1.88
CA GLU A 276 65.98 8.66 -1.78
C GLU A 276 67.47 8.77 -2.20
N SER A 277 67.81 9.95 -2.70
CA SER A 277 69.15 10.40 -2.94
C SER A 277 69.25 11.88 -2.52
N GLY A 278 70.14 12.20 -1.61
CA GLY A 278 70.28 13.56 -1.06
C GLY A 278 70.97 14.56 -1.97
N SER A 279 71.83 14.06 -2.94
CA SER A 279 72.53 14.89 -3.90
C SER A 279 72.84 14.15 -5.21
N TYR A 280 73.37 14.83 -6.18
CA TYR A 280 73.80 14.21 -7.46
C TYR A 280 74.93 13.18 -7.29
N PHE A 281 75.66 13.23 -6.19
CA PHE A 281 76.82 12.35 -5.92
C PHE A 281 76.45 11.22 -4.93
N ASP A 282 75.30 11.28 -4.30
CA ASP A 282 74.89 10.28 -3.35
C ASP A 282 74.30 9.05 -4.01
N ARG A 283 74.57 7.87 -3.44
CA ARG A 283 73.94 6.63 -3.86
C ARG A 283 72.48 6.63 -3.42
N ASN A 284 71.60 6.03 -4.21
CA ASN A 284 70.24 5.79 -3.80
C ASN A 284 70.20 4.92 -2.53
N VAL A 285 69.39 5.33 -1.58
CA VAL A 285 69.09 4.56 -0.37
C VAL A 285 67.64 4.05 -0.48
N ASP A 286 67.48 2.75 -0.43
CA ASP A 286 66.17 2.09 -0.42
C ASP A 286 65.83 1.73 1.03
N SER A 287 64.62 2.09 1.47
CA SER A 287 64.12 1.84 2.82
C SER A 287 62.67 1.30 2.80
N ILE A 288 62.35 0.52 3.81
CA ILE A 288 60.97 0.04 4.06
C ILE A 288 60.48 0.74 5.31
N GLY A 289 59.30 1.37 5.22
CA GLY A 289 58.64 2.06 6.34
C GLY A 289 57.38 1.31 6.80
N ILE A 290 57.20 1.24 8.09
CA ILE A 290 55.96 0.83 8.74
C ILE A 290 55.52 1.98 9.62
N GLY A 291 54.29 2.49 9.38
CA GLY A 291 53.74 3.60 10.14
C GLY A 291 52.38 3.24 10.74
N VAL A 292 52.09 3.83 11.86
CA VAL A 292 50.75 3.81 12.48
C VAL A 292 50.30 5.23 12.67
N SER A 293 49.21 5.62 12.08
CA SER A 293 48.57 6.91 12.28
C SER A 293 47.32 6.75 13.11
N VAL A 294 47.23 7.51 14.21
CA VAL A 294 46.08 7.53 15.10
C VAL A 294 45.57 8.96 15.19
N PRO A 295 44.33 9.22 14.75
CA PRO A 295 43.77 10.56 14.82
C PRO A 295 43.58 10.97 16.31
N LEU A 296 44.14 12.12 16.68
CA LEU A 296 44.03 12.68 18.02
C LEU A 296 43.09 13.88 17.99
N GLY A 297 41.95 13.76 18.65
CA GLY A 297 41.07 14.90 18.88
C GLY A 297 39.84 14.96 17.96
N SER A 298 39.08 15.97 18.16
CA SER A 298 37.77 16.36 17.62
C SER A 298 36.60 15.44 17.95
N THR A 299 36.15 15.61 19.16
CA THR A 299 34.89 15.00 19.63
C THR A 299 33.62 15.70 19.06
N SER A 300 33.73 16.93 18.53
CA SER A 300 32.58 17.72 18.06
C SER A 300 31.90 17.11 16.81
N HIS A 301 32.69 16.75 15.78
CA HIS A 301 32.13 16.09 14.57
C HIS A 301 31.56 14.70 14.87
N ALA A 302 32.28 13.91 15.69
CA ALA A 302 31.77 12.61 16.12
C ALA A 302 30.49 12.75 16.96
N LYS A 303 30.40 13.75 17.85
CA LYS A 303 29.18 14.03 18.63
C LYS A 303 28.04 14.51 17.76
N SER A 304 28.28 15.29 16.71
CA SER A 304 27.23 15.69 15.75
C SER A 304 26.61 14.48 15.05
N LYS A 305 27.41 13.57 14.51
CA LYS A 305 26.93 12.33 13.90
C LYS A 305 26.19 11.42 14.88
N GLN A 306 26.67 11.37 16.14
CA GLN A 306 25.98 10.61 17.20
C GLN A 306 24.62 11.23 17.54
N ALA A 307 24.53 12.57 17.62
CA ALA A 307 23.30 13.29 17.91
C ALA A 307 22.28 13.10 16.78
N GLU A 308 22.72 13.14 15.51
CA GLU A 308 21.86 12.85 14.35
C GLU A 308 21.30 11.41 14.40
N ALA A 309 22.15 10.41 14.66
CA ALA A 309 21.71 9.04 14.79
C ALA A 309 20.77 8.82 15.99
N ALA A 310 21.00 9.53 17.11
CA ALA A 310 20.12 9.50 18.27
C ALA A 310 18.75 10.14 17.96
N LEU A 311 18.73 11.23 17.18
CA LEU A 311 17.49 11.89 16.77
C LEU A 311 16.65 10.95 15.91
N LEU A 312 17.25 10.30 14.90
CA LEU A 312 16.55 9.31 14.04
C LEU A 312 15.97 8.15 14.85
N LEU A 313 16.71 7.67 15.86
CA LEU A 313 16.20 6.63 16.77
C LEU A 313 14.99 7.14 17.56
N ALA A 314 15.09 8.31 18.17
CA ALA A 314 14.00 8.88 18.95
C ALA A 314 12.76 9.20 18.10
N GLU A 315 12.94 9.64 16.86
CA GLU A 315 11.83 9.81 15.90
C GLU A 315 11.12 8.48 15.62
N MET A 316 11.87 7.41 15.37
CA MET A 316 11.29 6.09 15.12
C MET A 316 10.59 5.51 16.36
N GLU A 317 11.16 5.68 17.55
CA GLU A 317 10.52 5.29 18.82
C GLU A 317 9.19 6.03 19.02
N ARG A 318 9.15 7.34 18.70
CA ARG A 318 7.94 8.13 18.74
C ARG A 318 6.90 7.63 17.72
N GLU A 319 7.31 7.38 16.48
CA GLU A 319 6.43 6.85 15.43
C GLU A 319 5.86 5.49 15.82
N ARG A 320 6.71 4.59 16.33
CA ARG A 320 6.28 3.29 16.85
C ARG A 320 5.21 3.42 17.94
N ALA A 321 5.40 4.35 18.91
CA ALA A 321 4.45 4.56 19.99
C ALA A 321 3.11 5.16 19.50
N LEU A 322 3.13 6.00 18.46
CA LEU A 322 1.92 6.51 17.82
C LEU A 322 1.18 5.40 17.06
N LEU A 323 1.90 4.63 16.28
CA LEU A 323 1.36 3.51 15.52
C LEU A 323 0.73 2.43 16.42
N GLU A 324 1.31 2.16 17.59
CA GLU A 324 0.76 1.19 18.55
C GLU A 324 -0.62 1.64 19.07
N ARG A 325 -0.84 2.95 19.24
CA ARG A 325 -2.15 3.51 19.60
C ARG A 325 -3.12 3.45 18.43
N GLU A 326 -2.68 3.81 17.23
CA GLU A 326 -3.49 3.76 16.00
C GLU A 326 -3.95 2.34 15.72
N TYR A 327 -3.04 1.37 15.77
CA TYR A 327 -3.37 -0.05 15.63
C TYR A 327 -4.37 -0.54 16.67
N SER A 328 -4.24 -0.10 17.92
CA SER A 328 -5.19 -0.47 18.99
C SER A 328 -6.60 0.07 18.72
N LEU A 329 -6.70 1.26 18.13
CA LEU A 329 -8.00 1.84 17.72
C LEU A 329 -8.58 1.09 16.52
N GLU A 330 -7.76 0.83 15.49
CA GLU A 330 -8.17 0.09 14.29
C GLU A 330 -8.67 -1.32 14.64
N LEU A 331 -7.98 -2.01 15.54
CA LEU A 331 -8.42 -3.32 16.03
C LEU A 331 -9.75 -3.23 16.77
N HIS A 332 -9.90 -2.24 17.66
CA HIS A 332 -11.15 -2.02 18.38
C HIS A 332 -12.32 -1.68 17.42
N GLU A 333 -12.08 -0.85 16.40
CA GLU A 333 -13.07 -0.55 15.36
C GLU A 333 -13.49 -1.80 14.59
N ALA A 334 -12.53 -2.64 14.19
CA ALA A 334 -12.83 -3.90 13.50
C ALA A 334 -13.62 -4.89 14.37
N GLU A 335 -13.32 -4.97 15.68
CA GLU A 335 -14.10 -5.76 16.64
C GLU A 335 -15.51 -5.22 16.80
N HIS A 336 -15.64 -3.90 16.92
CA HIS A 336 -16.94 -3.25 17.08
C HIS A 336 -17.82 -3.38 15.82
N GLU A 337 -17.23 -3.32 14.61
CA GLU A 337 -17.97 -3.60 13.37
C GLU A 337 -18.62 -5.00 13.39
N LEU A 338 -17.93 -6.01 13.91
CA LEU A 338 -18.49 -7.37 14.05
C LEU A 338 -19.67 -7.40 15.05
N GLU A 339 -19.53 -6.73 16.19
CA GLU A 339 -20.62 -6.66 17.19
C GLU A 339 -21.85 -5.92 16.65
N VAL A 340 -21.63 -4.83 15.92
CA VAL A 340 -22.71 -4.07 15.26
C VAL A 340 -23.44 -4.93 14.24
N CYS A 341 -22.72 -5.75 13.49
CA CYS A 341 -23.31 -6.69 12.54
C CYS A 341 -24.23 -7.72 13.19
N GLU A 342 -23.85 -8.27 14.35
CA GLU A 342 -24.69 -9.21 15.09
C GLU A 342 -26.06 -8.60 15.52
N ILE A 343 -26.08 -7.27 15.70
CA ILE A 343 -27.29 -6.54 16.09
C ILE A 343 -28.10 -6.09 14.85
N GLN A 344 -27.44 -5.53 13.84
CA GLN A 344 -28.13 -4.90 12.71
C GLN A 344 -28.69 -5.91 11.71
N LEU A 345 -28.01 -7.02 11.46
CA LEU A 345 -28.43 -8.01 10.46
C LEU A 345 -29.82 -8.59 10.77
N PRO A 346 -30.12 -9.07 11.97
CA PRO A 346 -31.47 -9.59 12.27
C PRO A 346 -32.55 -8.48 12.21
N LEU A 347 -32.24 -7.25 12.62
CA LEU A 347 -33.20 -6.13 12.58
C LEU A 347 -33.53 -5.72 11.14
N THR A 348 -32.52 -5.66 10.26
CA THR A 348 -32.75 -5.34 8.85
C THR A 348 -33.47 -6.46 8.11
N GLN A 349 -33.21 -7.72 8.48
CA GLN A 349 -33.96 -8.86 7.97
C GLN A 349 -35.44 -8.79 8.35
N GLU A 350 -35.75 -8.58 9.63
CA GLU A 350 -37.14 -8.42 10.12
C GLU A 350 -37.86 -7.27 9.41
N HIS A 351 -37.16 -6.13 9.25
CA HIS A 351 -37.72 -4.97 8.54
C HIS A 351 -38.01 -5.30 7.07
N ASN A 352 -37.10 -6.00 6.36
CA ASN A 352 -37.31 -6.43 5.00
C ASN A 352 -38.49 -7.41 4.85
N GLU A 353 -38.62 -8.37 5.78
CA GLU A 353 -39.75 -9.32 5.80
C GLU A 353 -41.08 -8.59 5.99
N MET A 354 -41.16 -7.61 6.92
CA MET A 354 -42.38 -6.79 7.13
C MET A 354 -42.69 -5.94 5.89
N ALA A 355 -41.70 -5.30 5.28
CA ALA A 355 -41.88 -4.50 4.07
C ALA A 355 -42.34 -5.34 2.87
N SER A 356 -41.78 -6.53 2.69
CA SER A 356 -42.20 -7.50 1.67
C SER A 356 -43.66 -7.92 1.83
N ARG A 357 -44.06 -8.25 3.07
CA ARG A 357 -45.45 -8.63 3.39
C ARG A 357 -46.42 -7.47 3.16
N ASN A 358 -46.01 -6.23 3.51
CA ASN A 358 -46.82 -5.04 3.28
C ASN A 358 -47.03 -4.79 1.79
N LEU A 359 -45.97 -4.99 0.98
CA LEU A 359 -46.03 -4.87 -0.50
C LEU A 359 -47.03 -5.88 -1.07
N GLU A 360 -46.99 -7.15 -0.65
CA GLU A 360 -47.95 -8.19 -1.12
C GLU A 360 -49.41 -7.83 -0.79
N LEU A 361 -49.70 -7.30 0.42
CA LEU A 361 -51.01 -6.86 0.80
C LEU A 361 -51.45 -5.63 0.01
N SER A 362 -50.57 -4.65 -0.18
CA SER A 362 -50.86 -3.48 -0.98
C SER A 362 -51.13 -3.79 -2.44
N GLN A 363 -50.38 -4.75 -3.02
CA GLN A 363 -50.65 -5.22 -4.40
C GLN A 363 -52.05 -5.80 -4.54
N LYS A 364 -52.48 -6.66 -3.60
CA LYS A 364 -53.81 -7.23 -3.59
C LYS A 364 -54.90 -6.17 -3.45
N ALA A 365 -54.71 -5.19 -2.54
CA ALA A 365 -55.63 -4.08 -2.34
C ALA A 365 -55.75 -3.18 -3.59
N PHE A 366 -54.59 -2.91 -4.27
CA PHE A 366 -54.57 -2.16 -5.52
C PHE A 366 -55.26 -2.92 -6.69
N ASP A 367 -55.13 -4.22 -6.73
CA ASP A 367 -55.79 -5.03 -7.78
C ASP A 367 -57.28 -5.04 -7.70
N ILE A 368 -57.87 -4.99 -6.48
CA ILE A 368 -59.30 -4.87 -6.25
C ILE A 368 -59.82 -3.46 -6.14
N GLY A 369 -58.97 -2.44 -6.23
CA GLY A 369 -59.32 -1.02 -6.23
C GLY A 369 -59.54 -0.40 -4.84
N GLU A 370 -59.10 -1.05 -3.75
CA GLU A 370 -59.18 -0.52 -2.36
C GLU A 370 -58.05 0.46 -2.03
N THR A 371 -56.95 0.41 -2.76
CA THR A 371 -55.80 1.33 -2.58
C THR A 371 -55.53 2.09 -3.88
N ASP A 372 -55.17 3.37 -3.78
CA ASP A 372 -54.79 4.13 -4.96
C ASP A 372 -53.35 3.85 -5.41
N LEU A 373 -53.00 4.32 -6.63
CA LEU A 373 -51.70 4.11 -7.24
C LEU A 373 -50.58 4.71 -6.42
N LEU A 374 -50.78 5.92 -5.88
CA LEU A 374 -49.74 6.66 -5.15
C LEU A 374 -49.35 5.98 -3.86
N ASP A 375 -50.34 5.51 -3.11
CA ASP A 375 -50.09 4.74 -1.87
C ASP A 375 -49.39 3.41 -2.16
N HIS A 376 -49.79 2.72 -3.21
CA HIS A 376 -49.12 1.48 -3.59
C HIS A 376 -47.64 1.74 -4.03
N LEU A 377 -47.34 2.78 -4.83
CA LEU A 377 -45.98 3.15 -5.21
C LEU A 377 -45.14 3.52 -3.99
N LYS A 378 -45.72 4.19 -2.98
CA LYS A 378 -45.01 4.52 -1.73
C LYS A 378 -44.64 3.25 -0.92
N ILE A 379 -45.55 2.29 -0.81
CA ILE A 379 -45.27 1.02 -0.14
C ILE A 379 -44.22 0.22 -0.86
N ARG A 380 -44.24 0.23 -2.20
CA ARG A 380 -43.24 -0.40 -3.03
C ARG A 380 -41.84 0.22 -2.85
N GLU A 381 -41.77 1.54 -2.76
CA GLU A 381 -40.52 2.26 -2.46
C GLU A 381 -39.97 1.89 -1.07
N GLN A 382 -40.82 1.76 -0.07
CA GLN A 382 -40.43 1.29 1.26
C GLN A 382 -39.85 -0.11 1.22
N TYR A 383 -40.44 -1.01 0.43
CA TYR A 383 -39.92 -2.36 0.23
C TYR A 383 -38.55 -2.34 -0.47
N PHE A 384 -38.37 -1.57 -1.55
CA PHE A 384 -37.09 -1.47 -2.23
C PHE A 384 -35.99 -0.96 -1.33
N THR A 385 -36.30 0.05 -0.52
CA THR A 385 -35.36 0.60 0.47
C THR A 385 -35.00 -0.42 1.55
N ALA A 386 -35.97 -1.12 2.11
CA ALA A 386 -35.75 -2.14 3.14
C ALA A 386 -34.95 -3.33 2.60
N ASN A 387 -35.27 -3.77 1.39
CA ASN A 387 -34.55 -4.86 0.72
C ASN A 387 -33.10 -4.50 0.38
N ALA A 388 -32.87 -3.30 -0.12
CA ALA A 388 -31.52 -2.79 -0.38
C ALA A 388 -30.69 -2.70 0.91
N ALA A 389 -31.27 -2.17 1.99
CA ALA A 389 -30.61 -2.08 3.29
C ALA A 389 -30.24 -3.46 3.86
N TYR A 390 -31.16 -4.44 3.77
CA TYR A 390 -30.86 -5.80 4.22
C TYR A 390 -29.71 -6.44 3.43
N ASN A 391 -29.76 -6.37 2.10
CA ASN A 391 -28.74 -6.95 1.22
C ASN A 391 -27.37 -6.28 1.45
N GLN A 392 -27.34 -4.96 1.62
CA GLN A 392 -26.14 -4.20 1.92
C GLN A 392 -25.53 -4.63 3.26
N ILE A 393 -26.30 -4.63 4.34
CA ILE A 393 -25.82 -5.03 5.67
C ILE A 393 -25.34 -6.48 5.66
N ALA A 394 -26.04 -7.38 4.97
CA ALA A 394 -25.63 -8.78 4.87
C ALA A 394 -24.24 -8.96 4.23
N LEU A 395 -23.89 -8.17 3.21
CA LEU A 395 -22.56 -8.19 2.59
C LEU A 395 -21.53 -7.43 3.43
N GLU A 396 -21.89 -6.29 4.01
CA GLU A 396 -20.99 -5.51 4.88
C GLU A 396 -20.57 -6.31 6.11
N CYS A 397 -21.46 -7.12 6.69
CA CYS A 397 -21.12 -8.01 7.79
C CYS A 397 -20.08 -9.07 7.40
N LYS A 398 -20.16 -9.61 6.20
CA LYS A 398 -19.15 -10.54 5.67
C LYS A 398 -17.82 -9.80 5.37
N ARG A 399 -17.89 -8.58 4.85
CA ARG A 399 -16.72 -7.71 4.64
C ARG A 399 -16.06 -7.34 5.97
N ALA A 400 -16.83 -7.08 7.04
CA ALA A 400 -16.30 -6.81 8.37
C ALA A 400 -15.46 -7.99 8.91
N ILE A 401 -15.85 -9.23 8.63
CA ILE A 401 -15.01 -10.41 8.95
C ILE A 401 -13.68 -10.35 8.22
N ALA A 402 -13.69 -10.03 6.93
CA ALA A 402 -12.47 -9.92 6.12
C ALA A 402 -11.56 -8.77 6.62
N ARG A 403 -12.14 -7.63 7.02
CA ARG A 403 -11.42 -6.50 7.64
C ARG A 403 -10.81 -6.89 8.98
N TYR A 404 -11.57 -7.55 9.85
CA TYR A 404 -11.03 -8.04 11.13
C TYR A 404 -9.85 -8.99 10.92
N ASN A 405 -9.96 -9.94 10.00
CA ASN A 405 -8.87 -10.85 9.64
C ASN A 405 -7.65 -10.08 9.11
N GLN A 406 -7.86 -9.05 8.28
CA GLN A 406 -6.79 -8.20 7.76
C GLN A 406 -6.09 -7.44 8.89
N THR A 407 -6.81 -6.80 9.78
CA THR A 407 -6.26 -6.02 10.91
C THR A 407 -5.49 -6.93 11.87
N THR A 408 -5.96 -8.15 12.10
CA THR A 408 -5.24 -9.14 12.93
C THR A 408 -4.06 -9.79 12.22
N GLY A 409 -3.82 -9.49 10.94
CA GLY A 409 -2.68 -9.99 10.17
C GLY A 409 -2.88 -11.37 9.56
N VAL A 410 -4.11 -11.83 9.42
CA VAL A 410 -4.45 -13.08 8.75
C VAL A 410 -4.37 -12.90 7.23
N LEU A 411 -3.60 -13.73 6.56
CA LEU A 411 -3.53 -13.77 5.10
C LEU A 411 -4.78 -14.44 4.51
N LEU A 412 -5.12 -14.13 3.27
CA LEU A 412 -6.13 -14.86 2.50
C LEU A 412 -5.73 -16.33 2.38
N PRO A 413 -6.69 -17.27 2.49
CA PRO A 413 -6.43 -18.70 2.49
C PRO A 413 -5.93 -19.24 1.15
#